data_5429e9870ae63c6d818bd8949ecac8cb
#
_entry.id   5429e9870ae63c6d818bd8949ecac8cb
#
_cell.length_a   1.000
_cell.length_b   1.000
_cell.length_c   1.000
_cell.angle_alpha   90.00
_cell.angle_beta   90.00
_cell.angle_gamma   90.00
#
_symmetry.space_group_name_H-M   'P 1'
#
loop_
_entity.id
_entity.type
_entity.pdbx_description
1 polymer ?
#
loop_
_entity_poly.entity_id
_entity_poly.type
_entity_poly.pdbx_seq_one_letter_code
_entity_poly.pdbx_strand_id
1 'polypeptide(L)'
;MLTPFGKTLRVFRLNRGELLKDMAERLEITPAYLSSVENGKKEPTPELMAKLYKAYDLNQEQREEIEEARAKTIQMISIKFDNDDDADLGVLFARKLGSLSDTQRLNIKEILNRMN
;
A
#
# COMPACT_ATOMS: atom_id res chain seq x y z
N MET A 1 5.96 7.50 5.71
CA MET A 1 7.02 6.49 5.57
C MET A 1 6.95 5.83 4.20
N LEU A 2 8.06 5.76 3.52
CA LEU A 2 8.11 5.22 2.16
C LEU A 2 7.86 3.70 2.16
N THR A 3 6.84 3.26 1.44
CA THR A 3 6.47 1.84 1.32
C THR A 3 7.35 1.12 0.30
N PRO A 4 7.35 -0.24 0.26
CA PRO A 4 8.03 -0.97 -0.81
C PRO A 4 7.63 -0.52 -2.21
N PHE A 5 6.32 -0.29 -2.44
CA PHE A 5 5.83 0.23 -3.71
C PHE A 5 6.42 1.62 -4.02
N GLY A 6 6.41 2.51 -3.02
CA GLY A 6 6.97 3.85 -3.17
C GLY A 6 8.46 3.83 -3.46
N LYS A 7 9.22 2.96 -2.79
CA LYS A 7 10.66 2.80 -3.03
C LYS A 7 10.93 2.34 -4.47
N THR A 8 10.17 1.36 -4.94
CA THR A 8 10.30 0.83 -6.29
C THR A 8 10.03 1.91 -7.34
N LEU A 9 8.97 2.70 -7.17
CA LEU A 9 8.69 3.80 -8.09
C LEU A 9 9.76 4.89 -8.05
N ARG A 10 10.27 5.20 -6.87
CA ARG A 10 11.34 6.20 -6.72
C ARG A 10 12.61 5.78 -7.43
N VAL A 11 13.05 4.52 -7.24
CA VAL A 11 14.22 3.97 -7.93
C VAL A 11 14.00 3.99 -9.45
N PHE A 12 12.81 3.61 -9.90
CA PHE A 12 12.45 3.65 -11.30
C PHE A 12 12.61 5.06 -11.88
N ARG A 13 12.11 6.08 -11.16
CA ARG A 13 12.28 7.48 -11.60
C ARG A 13 13.74 7.90 -11.62
N LEU A 14 14.51 7.55 -10.58
CA LEU A 14 15.93 7.89 -10.51
C LEU A 14 16.70 7.36 -11.71
N ASN A 15 16.43 6.13 -12.10
CA ASN A 15 17.08 5.50 -13.25
C ASN A 15 16.71 6.18 -14.58
N ARG A 16 15.58 6.86 -14.63
CA ARG A 16 15.10 7.57 -15.81
C ARG A 16 15.38 9.08 -15.76
N GLY A 17 15.92 9.59 -14.67
CA GLY A 17 16.10 11.01 -14.48
C GLY A 17 14.81 11.80 -14.35
N GLU A 18 13.76 11.16 -13.84
CA GLU A 18 12.44 11.79 -13.67
C GLU A 18 12.21 12.21 -12.22
N LEU A 19 11.50 13.32 -12.06
CA LEU A 19 11.03 13.79 -10.76
C LEU A 19 9.63 13.24 -10.48
N LEU A 20 9.20 13.34 -9.21
CA LEU A 20 7.83 12.94 -8.81
C LEU A 20 6.76 13.60 -9.69
N LYS A 21 6.89 14.90 -9.92
CA LYS A 21 5.95 15.67 -10.75
C LYS A 21 5.87 15.15 -12.18
N ASP A 22 7.00 14.69 -12.72
CA ASP A 22 7.05 14.18 -14.09
C ASP A 22 6.28 12.86 -14.19
N MET A 23 6.45 11.97 -13.23
CA MET A 23 5.71 10.71 -13.18
C MET A 23 4.22 10.98 -12.96
N ALA A 24 3.86 11.87 -12.04
CA ALA A 24 2.45 12.22 -11.80
C ALA A 24 1.78 12.72 -13.09
N GLU A 25 2.45 13.57 -13.84
CA GLU A 25 1.94 14.06 -15.11
C GLU A 25 1.72 12.93 -16.11
N ARG A 26 2.68 12.00 -16.24
CA ARG A 26 2.55 10.85 -17.12
C ARG A 26 1.37 9.94 -16.72
N LEU A 27 1.14 9.78 -15.43
CA LEU A 27 0.06 8.95 -14.91
C LEU A 27 -1.28 9.68 -14.88
N GLU A 28 -1.30 10.97 -15.25
CA GLU A 28 -2.50 11.80 -15.20
C GLU A 28 -3.12 11.87 -13.82
N ILE A 29 -2.26 11.99 -12.80
CA ILE A 29 -2.64 12.16 -11.39
C ILE A 29 -1.90 13.36 -10.80
N THR A 30 -2.33 13.80 -9.63
CA THR A 30 -1.64 14.90 -8.95
C THR A 30 -0.36 14.42 -8.26
N PRO A 31 0.68 15.26 -8.15
CA PRO A 31 1.86 14.92 -7.36
C PRO A 31 1.52 14.58 -5.91
N ALA A 32 0.55 15.29 -5.32
CA ALA A 32 0.11 15.02 -3.95
C ALA A 32 -0.48 13.62 -3.79
N TYR A 33 -1.29 13.17 -4.76
CA TYR A 33 -1.84 11.82 -4.74
C TYR A 33 -0.74 10.77 -4.88
N LEU A 34 0.17 10.95 -5.83
CA LEU A 34 1.28 10.02 -6.02
C LEU A 34 2.15 9.93 -4.76
N SER A 35 2.47 11.07 -4.14
CA SER A 35 3.21 11.11 -2.88
C SER A 35 2.48 10.34 -1.78
N SER A 36 1.16 10.51 -1.67
CA SER A 36 0.34 9.80 -0.67
C SER A 36 0.39 8.29 -0.85
N VAL A 37 0.37 7.80 -2.09
CA VAL A 37 0.48 6.37 -2.38
C VAL A 37 1.88 5.86 -2.02
N GLU A 38 2.92 6.59 -2.39
CA GLU A 38 4.31 6.19 -2.11
C GLU A 38 4.61 6.12 -0.63
N ASN A 39 3.97 6.97 0.17
CA ASN A 39 4.16 7.04 1.62
C ASN A 39 3.16 6.20 2.42
N GLY A 40 2.32 5.42 1.75
CA GLY A 40 1.42 4.49 2.40
C GLY A 40 0.16 5.10 2.97
N LYS A 41 -0.12 6.37 2.69
CA LYS A 41 -1.36 7.03 3.12
C LYS A 41 -2.56 6.59 2.28
N LYS A 42 -2.30 6.14 1.05
CA LYS A 42 -3.30 5.61 0.13
C LYS A 42 -2.77 4.32 -0.50
N GLU A 43 -3.67 3.40 -0.80
CA GLU A 43 -3.32 2.12 -1.43
C GLU A 43 -2.97 2.28 -2.91
N PRO A 44 -2.01 1.50 -3.42
CA PRO A 44 -1.80 1.40 -4.86
C PRO A 44 -2.93 0.58 -5.49
N THR A 45 -3.89 1.28 -6.10
CA THR A 45 -5.09 0.67 -6.68
C THR A 45 -4.82 -0.01 -8.01
N PRO A 46 -5.70 -0.96 -8.46
CA PRO A 46 -5.60 -1.52 -9.80
C PRO A 46 -5.65 -0.46 -10.90
N GLU A 47 -6.41 0.62 -10.69
CA GLU A 47 -6.49 1.74 -11.63
C GLU A 47 -5.14 2.45 -11.79
N LEU A 48 -4.44 2.68 -10.67
CA LEU A 48 -3.11 3.27 -10.70
C LEU A 48 -2.13 2.36 -11.44
N MET A 49 -2.20 1.05 -11.20
CA MET A 49 -1.36 0.07 -11.89
C MET A 49 -1.60 0.10 -13.39
N ALA A 50 -2.86 0.18 -13.83
CA ALA A 50 -3.20 0.28 -15.25
C ALA A 50 -2.62 1.54 -15.87
N LYS A 51 -2.70 2.68 -15.17
CA LYS A 51 -2.10 3.93 -15.63
C LYS A 51 -0.58 3.83 -15.77
N LEU A 52 0.06 3.17 -14.81
CA LEU A 52 1.50 2.96 -14.80
C LEU A 52 1.95 2.13 -16.02
N TYR A 53 1.25 1.04 -16.30
CA TYR A 53 1.56 0.16 -17.44
C TYR A 53 1.29 0.83 -18.79
N LYS A 54 0.30 1.72 -18.85
CA LYS A 54 0.00 2.48 -20.07
C LYS A 54 1.03 3.59 -20.31
N ALA A 55 1.49 4.23 -19.25
CA ALA A 55 2.40 5.39 -19.35
C ALA A 55 3.85 5.01 -19.62
N TYR A 56 4.27 3.84 -19.19
CA TYR A 56 5.64 3.37 -19.31
C TYR A 56 5.72 2.04 -20.05
N ASP A 57 6.70 1.91 -20.93
CA ASP A 57 6.96 0.66 -21.65
C ASP A 57 7.84 -0.23 -20.76
N LEU A 58 7.17 -0.98 -19.86
CA LEU A 58 7.84 -1.82 -18.88
C LEU A 58 8.10 -3.22 -19.45
N ASN A 59 9.31 -3.74 -19.24
CA ASN A 59 9.60 -5.13 -19.55
C ASN A 59 9.01 -6.04 -18.47
N GLN A 60 9.06 -7.35 -18.69
CA GLN A 60 8.47 -8.33 -17.77
C GLN A 60 9.11 -8.26 -16.38
N GLU A 61 10.42 -8.12 -16.30
CA GLU A 61 11.13 -8.01 -15.01
C GLU A 61 10.69 -6.80 -14.22
N GLN A 62 10.53 -5.65 -14.88
CA GLN A 62 10.07 -4.42 -14.24
C GLN A 62 8.64 -4.56 -13.73
N ARG A 63 7.75 -5.19 -14.51
CA ARG A 63 6.38 -5.44 -14.09
C ARG A 63 6.31 -6.34 -12.87
N GLU A 64 7.08 -7.42 -12.87
CA GLU A 64 7.14 -8.35 -11.73
C GLU A 64 7.64 -7.66 -10.48
N GLU A 65 8.67 -6.83 -10.60
CA GLU A 65 9.21 -6.07 -9.48
C GLU A 65 8.17 -5.11 -8.88
N ILE A 66 7.45 -4.39 -9.73
CA ILE A 66 6.41 -3.46 -9.31
C ILE A 66 5.23 -4.21 -8.66
N GLU A 67 4.79 -5.32 -9.26
CA GLU A 67 3.71 -6.14 -8.71
C GLU A 67 4.08 -6.74 -7.36
N GLU A 68 5.29 -7.23 -7.21
CA GLU A 68 5.78 -7.76 -5.94
C GLU A 68 5.82 -6.67 -4.86
N ALA A 69 6.31 -5.49 -5.22
CA ALA A 69 6.35 -4.35 -4.30
C ALA A 69 4.94 -3.92 -3.89
N ARG A 70 3.99 -3.93 -4.82
CA ARG A 70 2.58 -3.64 -4.54
C ARG A 70 2.00 -4.65 -3.55
N ALA A 71 2.24 -5.93 -3.78
CA ALA A 71 1.74 -6.99 -2.91
C ALA A 71 2.28 -6.84 -1.49
N LYS A 72 3.56 -6.54 -1.33
CA LYS A 72 4.17 -6.29 -0.02
C LYS A 72 3.56 -5.06 0.66
N THR A 73 3.32 -4.01 -0.09
CA THR A 73 2.72 -2.78 0.43
C THR A 73 1.28 -3.01 0.92
N ILE A 74 0.49 -3.77 0.17
CA ILE A 74 -0.88 -4.10 0.56
C ILE A 74 -0.92 -4.90 1.85
N GLN A 75 0.08 -5.76 2.10
CA GLN A 75 0.20 -6.49 3.35
C GLN A 75 0.51 -5.59 4.55
N MET A 76 1.03 -4.39 4.30
CA MET A 76 1.36 -3.40 5.33
C MET A 76 0.17 -2.46 5.56
N ILE A 77 -0.97 -3.01 5.97
CA ILE A 77 -2.18 -2.21 6.20
C ILE A 77 -1.96 -1.26 7.37
N SER A 78 -2.22 0.03 7.14
CA SER A 78 -2.20 1.04 8.18
C SER A 78 -3.64 1.35 8.59
N ILE A 79 -3.97 1.08 9.86
CA ILE A 79 -5.29 1.38 10.42
C ILE A 79 -5.21 2.71 11.17
N LYS A 80 -6.11 3.64 10.82
CA LYS A 80 -6.23 4.92 11.52
C LYS A 80 -7.38 4.85 12.53
N PHE A 81 -7.17 5.48 13.68
CA PHE A 81 -8.14 5.47 14.76
C PHE A 81 -8.64 6.88 15.02
N ASP A 82 -9.96 7.00 15.26
CA ASP A 82 -10.61 8.30 15.50
C ASP A 82 -10.60 8.70 16.97
N ASN A 83 -10.30 7.77 17.89
CA ASN A 83 -10.29 8.02 19.31
C ASN A 83 -9.28 7.11 20.04
N ASP A 84 -9.00 7.43 21.31
CA ASP A 84 -8.00 6.72 22.10
C ASP A 84 -8.40 5.28 22.43
N ASP A 85 -9.69 5.02 22.64
CA ASP A 85 -10.17 3.66 22.93
C ASP A 85 -9.93 2.72 21.74
N ASP A 86 -10.22 3.18 20.54
CA ASP A 86 -9.96 2.40 19.32
C ASP A 86 -8.47 2.19 19.11
N ALA A 87 -7.64 3.21 19.39
CA ALA A 87 -6.20 3.11 19.30
C ALA A 87 -5.65 2.06 20.28
N ASP A 88 -6.15 2.06 21.51
CA ASP A 88 -5.76 1.08 22.54
C ASP A 88 -6.11 -0.34 22.11
N LEU A 89 -7.30 -0.54 21.56
CA LEU A 89 -7.72 -1.84 21.02
C LEU A 89 -6.81 -2.28 19.86
N GLY A 90 -6.46 -1.35 18.98
CA GLY A 90 -5.57 -1.62 17.86
C GLY A 90 -4.18 -2.04 18.30
N VAL A 91 -3.61 -1.36 19.30
CA VAL A 91 -2.30 -1.70 19.87
C VAL A 91 -2.33 -3.08 20.51
N LEU A 92 -3.38 -3.37 21.30
CA LEU A 92 -3.54 -4.67 21.95
C LEU A 92 -3.64 -5.79 20.90
N PHE A 93 -4.43 -5.58 19.86
CA PHE A 93 -4.59 -6.54 18.77
C PHE A 93 -3.26 -6.81 18.06
N ALA A 94 -2.51 -5.75 17.74
CA ALA A 94 -1.21 -5.86 17.07
C ALA A 94 -0.22 -6.68 17.91
N ARG A 95 -0.18 -6.47 19.22
CA ARG A 95 0.69 -7.22 20.13
C ARG A 95 0.35 -8.70 20.17
N LYS A 96 -0.92 -9.04 20.14
CA LYS A 96 -1.42 -10.40 20.35
C LYS A 96 -1.56 -11.20 19.06
N LEU A 97 -1.52 -10.53 17.91
CA LEU A 97 -1.82 -11.16 16.62
C LEU A 97 -0.98 -12.42 16.35
N GLY A 98 0.33 -12.35 16.61
CA GLY A 98 1.24 -13.47 16.40
C GLY A 98 1.04 -14.63 17.39
N SER A 99 0.36 -14.37 18.52
CA SER A 99 0.12 -15.36 19.58
C SER A 99 -1.29 -15.96 19.53
N LEU A 100 -2.14 -15.53 18.61
CA LEU A 100 -3.50 -16.05 18.49
C LEU A 100 -3.48 -17.51 18.02
N SER A 101 -4.31 -18.34 18.67
CA SER A 101 -4.57 -19.69 18.20
C SER A 101 -5.48 -19.65 16.98
N ASP A 102 -5.58 -20.77 16.26
CA ASP A 102 -6.48 -20.89 15.11
C ASP A 102 -7.93 -20.64 15.50
N THR A 103 -8.35 -21.17 16.66
CA THR A 103 -9.70 -20.96 17.19
C THR A 103 -9.96 -19.48 17.49
N GLN A 104 -9.00 -18.79 18.11
CA GLN A 104 -9.12 -17.37 18.40
C GLN A 104 -9.21 -16.53 17.12
N ARG A 105 -8.41 -16.85 16.11
CA ARG A 105 -8.47 -16.17 14.80
C ARG A 105 -9.85 -16.36 14.16
N LEU A 106 -10.38 -17.57 14.21
CA LEU A 106 -11.70 -17.87 13.66
C LEU A 106 -12.78 -17.08 14.38
N ASN A 107 -12.74 -17.05 15.71
CA ASN A 107 -13.71 -16.31 16.52
C ASN A 107 -13.70 -14.82 16.19
N ILE A 108 -12.52 -14.22 16.02
CA ILE A 108 -12.39 -12.80 15.64
C ILE A 108 -12.99 -12.57 14.25
N LYS A 109 -12.69 -13.44 13.28
CA LYS A 109 -13.25 -13.37 11.94
C LYS A 109 -14.78 -13.43 11.97
N GLU A 110 -15.35 -14.32 12.77
CA GLU A 110 -16.80 -14.46 12.91
C GLU A 110 -17.42 -13.18 13.47
N ILE A 111 -16.80 -12.59 14.49
CA ILE A 111 -17.28 -11.32 15.06
C ILE A 111 -17.32 -10.23 13.99
N LEU A 112 -16.22 -10.07 13.24
CA LEU A 112 -16.10 -9.04 12.21
C LEU A 112 -17.09 -9.29 11.06
N ASN A 113 -17.30 -10.54 10.68
CA ASN A 113 -18.21 -10.91 9.59
C ASN A 113 -19.69 -10.71 9.93
N ARG A 114 -20.04 -10.70 11.22
CA ARG A 114 -21.42 -10.42 11.68
C ARG A 114 -21.76 -8.93 11.68
N MET A 115 -20.75 -8.08 11.60
CA MET A 115 -20.95 -6.62 11.57
C MET A 115 -21.36 -6.17 10.17
N ASN A 116 -22.20 -5.18 10.13
CA ASN A 116 -22.66 -4.59 8.87
C ASN A 116 -21.74 -3.48 8.41
#